data_04e92ca58a5bfd777c21277475599114
#
_entry.id   04e92ca58a5bfd777c21277475599114
#
_cell.length_a   1.000
_cell.length_b   1.000
_cell.length_c   1.000
_cell.angle_alpha   90.00
_cell.angle_beta   90.00
_cell.angle_gamma   90.00
#
_symmetry.space_group_name_H-M   'P 1'
#
loop_
_entity.id
_entity.type
_entity.pdbx_description
1 polymer ?
#
loop_
_entity_poly.entity_id
_entity_poly.type
_entity_poly.pdbx_seq_one_letter_code
_entity_poly.pdbx_strand_id
1 'polypeptide(L)'
;MNNGSQFDGGADIQNFANGQTSYTILWAPAQNGIQAKLLEASKVEVVEVPFPSDSGKPALEYLVNGFAVFNNKDEKKVAAAKKFIQFIADDKEWGPKDVVRTGAFPVRTSFGKLYDDKRMETISGWTQYYSPYYNTIDGFAEMRTLWFPMLQSVSNGDEQPAAALKTFTEKANE
;
A
#
# COMPACT_ATOMS: atom_id res chain seq x y z
N MET A 1 21.81 0.53 15.57
CA MET A 1 20.37 0.25 15.71
C MET A 1 19.75 1.42 16.42
N ASN A 2 18.63 1.90 15.93
CA ASN A 2 17.90 2.95 16.63
C ASN A 2 17.50 2.43 18.01
N ASN A 3 17.54 3.30 18.97
CA ASN A 3 17.24 3.05 20.40
C ASN A 3 15.74 2.76 20.68
N GLY A 4 15.05 2.06 19.78
CA GLY A 4 13.63 1.69 19.94
C GLY A 4 12.65 2.86 19.81
N SER A 5 13.10 4.03 19.33
CA SER A 5 12.17 5.13 19.06
C SER A 5 11.20 4.74 17.98
N GLN A 6 9.93 4.84 18.29
CA GLN A 6 8.84 4.62 17.35
C GLN A 6 8.82 5.80 16.36
N PHE A 7 8.91 5.48 15.08
CA PHE A 7 8.74 6.48 14.03
C PHE A 7 7.26 6.63 13.68
N ASP A 8 6.85 7.86 13.40
CA ASP A 8 5.55 8.11 12.79
C ASP A 8 5.48 7.47 11.40
N GLY A 9 4.28 7.08 10.99
CA GLY A 9 4.06 6.56 9.64
C GLY A 9 4.56 7.54 8.57
N GLY A 10 5.48 7.08 7.72
CA GLY A 10 6.10 7.91 6.69
C GLY A 10 7.48 8.48 7.08
N ALA A 11 7.96 8.25 8.30
CA ALA A 11 9.30 8.66 8.70
C ALA A 11 10.38 7.93 7.90
N ASP A 12 10.14 6.70 7.47
CA ASP A 12 11.00 5.93 6.57
C ASP A 12 11.21 6.65 5.24
N ILE A 13 10.15 7.17 4.64
CA ILE A 13 10.17 7.94 3.39
C ILE A 13 10.97 9.23 3.55
N GLN A 14 10.76 9.93 4.67
CA GLN A 14 11.48 11.16 4.96
C GLN A 14 12.97 10.90 5.20
N ASN A 15 13.31 9.84 5.92
CA ASN A 15 14.71 9.45 6.15
C ASN A 15 15.41 9.06 4.85
N PHE A 16 14.71 8.37 3.95
CA PHE A 16 15.22 8.05 2.63
C PHE A 16 15.44 9.32 1.80
N ALA A 17 14.48 10.22 1.74
CA ALA A 17 14.60 11.49 1.01
C ALA A 17 15.72 12.38 1.55
N ASN A 18 16.01 12.30 2.85
CA ASN A 18 17.11 13.02 3.50
C ASN A 18 18.46 12.29 3.38
N GLY A 19 18.54 11.17 2.68
CA GLY A 19 19.77 10.39 2.53
C GLY A 19 20.24 9.66 3.78
N GLN A 20 19.37 9.49 4.77
CA GLN A 20 19.66 8.79 6.02
C GLN A 20 19.53 7.28 5.89
N THR A 21 18.79 6.80 4.88
CA THR A 21 18.65 5.38 4.52
C THR A 21 18.86 5.20 3.03
N SER A 22 19.41 4.06 2.63
CA SER A 22 19.67 3.74 1.22
C SER A 22 18.43 3.19 0.49
N TYR A 23 17.42 2.75 1.23
CA TYR A 23 16.18 2.22 0.69
C TYR A 23 15.00 2.53 1.60
N THR A 24 13.82 2.47 1.04
CA THR A 24 12.55 2.57 1.75
C THR A 24 11.52 1.66 1.09
N ILE A 25 10.43 1.39 1.77
CA ILE A 25 9.31 0.64 1.21
C ILE A 25 8.31 1.62 0.60
N LEU A 26 7.94 1.37 -0.64
CA LEU A 26 6.87 2.10 -1.31
C LEU A 26 5.53 1.42 -1.00
N TRP A 27 4.76 2.01 -0.10
CA TRP A 27 3.46 1.47 0.32
C TRP A 27 2.36 1.66 -0.72
N ALA A 28 2.39 2.77 -1.43
CA ALA A 28 1.41 3.08 -2.46
C ALA A 28 2.00 4.00 -3.54
N PRO A 29 1.57 3.86 -4.81
CA PRO A 29 2.00 4.76 -5.88
C PRO A 29 1.73 6.23 -5.59
N ALA A 30 0.68 6.54 -4.81
CA ALA A 30 0.37 7.91 -4.36
C ALA A 30 1.51 8.59 -3.61
N GLN A 31 2.31 7.83 -2.89
CA GLN A 31 3.48 8.34 -2.17
C GLN A 31 4.58 8.83 -3.11
N ASN A 32 4.60 8.35 -4.35
CA ASN A 32 5.54 8.82 -5.36
C ASN A 32 5.44 10.33 -5.60
N GLY A 33 4.25 10.91 -5.52
CA GLY A 33 4.07 12.35 -5.70
C GLY A 33 4.71 13.18 -4.59
N ILE A 34 4.69 12.69 -3.36
CA ILE A 34 5.32 13.32 -2.20
C ILE A 34 6.84 13.07 -2.26
N GLN A 35 7.24 11.83 -2.50
CA GLN A 35 8.63 11.44 -2.63
C GLN A 35 9.31 12.14 -3.80
N ALA A 36 8.65 12.27 -4.95
CA ALA A 36 9.21 12.93 -6.11
C ALA A 36 9.65 14.36 -5.80
N LYS A 37 8.85 15.14 -5.08
CA LYS A 37 9.21 16.50 -4.68
C LYS A 37 10.38 16.54 -3.71
N LEU A 38 10.43 15.62 -2.76
CA LEU A 38 11.54 15.52 -1.81
C LEU A 38 12.82 15.08 -2.50
N LEU A 39 12.72 14.12 -3.44
CA LEU A 39 13.85 13.58 -4.19
C LEU A 39 14.39 14.53 -5.23
N GLU A 40 13.55 15.34 -5.90
CA GLU A 40 13.98 16.43 -6.76
C GLU A 40 14.86 17.43 -6.00
N ALA A 41 14.47 17.78 -4.77
CA ALA A 41 15.24 18.67 -3.93
C ALA A 41 16.58 18.07 -3.49
N SER A 42 16.65 16.76 -3.27
CA SER A 42 17.86 16.06 -2.82
C SER A 42 18.80 15.62 -3.95
N LYS A 43 18.37 15.70 -5.22
CA LYS A 43 19.12 15.24 -6.40
C LYS A 43 19.51 13.76 -6.36
N VAL A 44 18.71 12.93 -5.73
CA VAL A 44 18.92 11.48 -5.62
C VAL A 44 18.18 10.78 -6.75
N GLU A 45 18.86 9.88 -7.45
CA GLU A 45 18.21 8.97 -8.39
C GLU A 45 17.56 7.80 -7.62
N VAL A 46 16.30 7.53 -7.92
CA VAL A 46 15.53 6.45 -7.29
C VAL A 46 15.25 5.37 -8.31
N VAL A 47 15.57 4.14 -7.93
CA VAL A 47 15.27 2.95 -8.71
C VAL A 47 14.22 2.12 -7.97
N GLU A 48 13.10 1.88 -8.63
CA GLU A 48 12.02 1.03 -8.13
C GLU A 48 12.35 -0.43 -8.39
N VAL A 49 12.27 -1.26 -7.37
CA VAL A 49 12.49 -2.70 -7.47
C VAL A 49 11.39 -3.46 -6.73
N PRO A 50 10.86 -4.55 -7.30
CA PRO A 50 9.92 -5.40 -6.57
C PRO A 50 10.64 -6.12 -5.42
N PHE A 51 9.89 -6.53 -4.38
CA PHE A 51 10.46 -7.31 -3.31
C PHE A 51 11.09 -8.61 -3.84
N PRO A 52 12.31 -8.94 -3.41
CA PRO A 52 12.94 -10.19 -3.75
C PRO A 52 12.18 -11.36 -3.11
N SER A 53 12.18 -12.52 -3.78
CA SER A 53 11.69 -13.77 -3.22
C SER A 53 12.69 -14.90 -3.48
N ASP A 54 12.69 -15.91 -2.64
CA ASP A 54 13.56 -17.09 -2.79
C ASP A 54 13.31 -17.85 -4.11
N SER A 55 12.09 -17.78 -4.64
CA SER A 55 11.72 -18.37 -5.92
C SER A 55 12.22 -17.59 -7.14
N GLY A 56 12.80 -16.40 -6.94
CA GLY A 56 13.16 -15.47 -8.00
C GLY A 56 11.95 -14.83 -8.72
N LYS A 57 10.73 -15.15 -8.30
CA LYS A 57 9.50 -14.53 -8.82
C LYS A 57 8.99 -13.53 -7.80
N PRO A 58 8.91 -12.24 -8.12
CA PRO A 58 8.36 -11.25 -7.22
C PRO A 58 6.93 -11.60 -6.82
N ALA A 59 6.58 -11.35 -5.55
CA ALA A 59 5.22 -11.39 -5.07
C ALA A 59 4.92 -10.04 -4.42
N LEU A 60 3.89 -9.36 -4.90
CA LEU A 60 3.50 -8.04 -4.41
C LEU A 60 2.10 -8.12 -3.82
N GLU A 61 1.94 -7.39 -2.74
CA GLU A 61 0.64 -7.11 -2.19
C GLU A 61 -0.09 -6.10 -3.07
N TYR A 62 -1.40 -6.25 -3.21
CA TYR A 62 -2.23 -5.21 -3.79
C TYR A 62 -3.36 -4.83 -2.84
N LEU A 63 -3.69 -3.55 -2.87
CA LEU A 63 -4.82 -3.00 -2.17
C LEU A 63 -5.76 -2.34 -3.19
N VAL A 64 -6.99 -2.82 -3.25
CA VAL A 64 -8.03 -2.20 -4.07
C VAL A 64 -8.82 -1.24 -3.19
N ASN A 65 -8.71 0.04 -3.49
CA ASN A 65 -9.55 1.07 -2.90
C ASN A 65 -10.82 1.22 -3.70
N GLY A 66 -11.93 1.42 -3.01
CA GLY A 66 -13.23 1.56 -3.65
C GLY A 66 -14.23 2.29 -2.77
N PHE A 67 -15.41 2.51 -3.33
CA PHE A 67 -16.53 3.10 -2.62
C PHE A 67 -17.49 2.03 -2.15
N ALA A 68 -18.00 2.18 -0.95
CA ALA A 68 -19.05 1.33 -0.40
C ALA A 68 -20.33 2.13 -0.18
N VAL A 69 -21.47 1.50 -0.44
CA VAL A 69 -22.79 2.08 -0.14
C VAL A 69 -23.38 1.37 1.06
N PHE A 70 -23.54 2.10 2.14
CA PHE A 70 -24.20 1.59 3.33
C PHE A 70 -25.72 1.66 3.17
N ASN A 71 -26.42 0.61 3.59
CA ASN A 71 -27.87 0.59 3.64
C ASN A 71 -28.35 1.39 4.87
N ASN A 72 -28.71 2.64 4.66
CA ASN A 72 -29.26 3.52 5.68
C ASN A 72 -30.81 3.48 5.77
N LYS A 73 -31.45 2.47 5.16
CA LYS A 73 -32.90 2.27 5.09
C LYS A 73 -33.67 3.38 4.33
N ASP A 74 -32.96 4.21 3.57
CA ASP A 74 -33.52 5.22 2.67
C ASP A 74 -33.16 4.85 1.21
N GLU A 75 -34.10 4.22 0.52
CA GLU A 75 -33.88 3.73 -0.85
C GLU A 75 -33.47 4.83 -1.83
N LYS A 76 -33.98 6.05 -1.64
CA LYS A 76 -33.65 7.19 -2.52
C LYS A 76 -32.20 7.61 -2.34
N LYS A 77 -31.70 7.66 -1.09
CA LYS A 77 -30.31 7.97 -0.80
C LYS A 77 -29.37 6.87 -1.29
N VAL A 78 -29.73 5.61 -1.07
CA VAL A 78 -28.98 4.47 -1.59
C VAL A 78 -28.88 4.51 -3.12
N ALA A 79 -30.00 4.77 -3.81
CA ALA A 79 -30.01 4.90 -5.26
C ALA A 79 -29.17 6.07 -5.77
N ALA A 80 -29.23 7.22 -5.10
CA ALA A 80 -28.38 8.38 -5.43
C ALA A 80 -26.89 8.08 -5.23
N ALA A 81 -26.51 7.43 -4.13
CA ALA A 81 -25.13 7.04 -3.86
C ALA A 81 -24.60 6.06 -4.93
N LYS A 82 -25.40 5.08 -5.33
CA LYS A 82 -25.05 4.15 -6.42
C LYS A 82 -24.80 4.88 -7.74
N LYS A 83 -25.68 5.83 -8.10
CA LYS A 83 -25.49 6.65 -9.31
C LYS A 83 -24.23 7.49 -9.27
N PHE A 84 -23.91 8.06 -8.11
CA PHE A 84 -22.67 8.82 -7.92
C PHE A 84 -21.43 7.94 -8.12
N ILE A 85 -21.40 6.75 -7.51
CA ILE A 85 -20.28 5.81 -7.67
C ILE A 85 -20.15 5.37 -9.13
N GLN A 86 -21.27 5.05 -9.79
CA GLN A 86 -21.26 4.71 -11.21
C GLN A 86 -20.71 5.84 -12.07
N PHE A 87 -21.10 7.08 -11.78
CA PHE A 87 -20.57 8.24 -12.50
C PHE A 87 -19.06 8.33 -12.37
N ILE A 88 -18.52 8.30 -11.17
CA ILE A 88 -17.04 8.37 -10.97
C ILE A 88 -16.34 7.17 -11.61
N ALA A 89 -16.91 5.96 -11.49
CA ALA A 89 -16.28 4.76 -11.99
C ALA A 89 -16.34 4.60 -13.51
N ASP A 90 -17.34 5.15 -14.18
CA ASP A 90 -17.62 4.93 -15.60
C ASP A 90 -17.33 6.14 -16.48
N ASP A 91 -17.31 7.34 -15.91
CA ASP A 91 -17.07 8.55 -16.66
C ASP A 91 -15.66 8.59 -17.24
N LYS A 92 -15.57 8.88 -18.55
CA LYS A 92 -14.30 8.85 -19.27
C LYS A 92 -13.37 10.02 -18.98
N GLU A 93 -13.89 11.07 -18.40
CA GLU A 93 -13.14 12.28 -18.04
C GLU A 93 -12.82 12.28 -16.55
N TRP A 94 -13.83 12.12 -15.69
CA TRP A 94 -13.67 12.24 -14.25
C TRP A 94 -13.08 10.99 -13.60
N GLY A 95 -13.39 9.79 -14.10
CA GLY A 95 -12.84 8.55 -13.59
C GLY A 95 -11.30 8.52 -13.64
N PRO A 96 -10.67 8.76 -14.81
CA PRO A 96 -9.22 8.87 -14.91
C PRO A 96 -8.62 9.97 -14.04
N LYS A 97 -9.26 11.13 -13.98
CA LYS A 97 -8.78 12.26 -13.14
C LYS A 97 -8.79 11.92 -11.65
N ASP A 98 -9.82 11.21 -11.19
CA ASP A 98 -9.91 10.77 -9.79
C ASP A 98 -8.80 9.78 -9.47
N VAL A 99 -8.55 8.79 -10.33
CA VAL A 99 -7.45 7.83 -10.16
C VAL A 99 -6.10 8.54 -10.10
N VAL A 100 -5.81 9.46 -11.02
CA VAL A 100 -4.56 10.23 -11.04
C VAL A 100 -4.41 11.08 -9.78
N ARG A 101 -5.49 11.68 -9.30
CA ARG A 101 -5.47 12.49 -8.08
C ARG A 101 -5.11 11.69 -6.84
N THR A 102 -5.52 10.43 -6.78
CA THR A 102 -5.17 9.53 -5.69
C THR A 102 -3.78 8.90 -5.86
N GLY A 103 -3.14 9.07 -7.02
CA GLY A 103 -1.85 8.46 -7.35
C GLY A 103 -1.93 6.93 -7.49
N ALA A 104 -3.13 6.38 -7.68
CA ALA A 104 -3.36 4.95 -7.82
C ALA A 104 -3.34 4.51 -9.29
N PHE A 105 -3.40 3.20 -9.52
CA PHE A 105 -3.62 2.63 -10.85
C PHE A 105 -5.11 2.32 -11.06
N PRO A 106 -5.61 2.45 -12.30
CA PRO A 106 -7.00 2.13 -12.59
C PRO A 106 -7.23 0.61 -12.54
N VAL A 107 -8.34 0.20 -11.93
CA VAL A 107 -8.82 -1.18 -12.04
C VAL A 107 -9.53 -1.43 -13.38
N ARG A 108 -9.86 -0.38 -14.12
CA ARG A 108 -10.48 -0.44 -15.44
C ARG A 108 -9.44 -0.33 -16.54
N THR A 109 -9.33 -1.35 -17.35
CA THR A 109 -8.45 -1.34 -18.53
C THR A 109 -8.85 -0.29 -19.57
N SER A 110 -10.14 0.09 -19.61
CA SER A 110 -10.65 1.12 -20.52
C SER A 110 -10.14 2.52 -20.27
N PHE A 111 -9.54 2.78 -19.09
CA PHE A 111 -8.90 4.07 -18.80
C PHE A 111 -7.52 4.19 -19.44
N GLY A 112 -6.94 3.07 -19.87
CA GLY A 112 -5.65 3.07 -20.54
C GLY A 112 -4.49 3.53 -19.65
N LYS A 113 -3.46 4.06 -20.31
CA LYS A 113 -2.30 4.62 -19.63
C LYS A 113 -2.64 6.01 -19.06
N LEU A 114 -2.47 6.16 -17.75
CA LEU A 114 -2.80 7.43 -17.06
C LEU A 114 -1.57 8.28 -16.69
N TYR A 115 -0.37 7.69 -16.70
CA TYR A 115 0.84 8.36 -16.28
C TYR A 115 1.90 8.32 -17.37
N ASP A 116 2.58 9.45 -17.58
CA ASP A 116 3.76 9.57 -18.45
C ASP A 116 5.08 9.55 -17.65
N ASP A 117 5.01 9.19 -16.38
CA ASP A 117 6.17 9.03 -15.50
C ASP A 117 6.74 7.62 -15.64
N LYS A 118 8.05 7.54 -15.91
CA LYS A 118 8.74 6.25 -16.14
C LYS A 118 8.68 5.32 -14.91
N ARG A 119 8.67 5.86 -13.70
CA ARG A 119 8.57 5.08 -12.46
C ARG A 119 7.17 4.48 -12.35
N MET A 120 6.14 5.28 -12.60
CA MET A 120 4.76 4.79 -12.61
C MET A 120 4.53 3.73 -13.69
N GLU A 121 5.16 3.87 -14.86
CA GLU A 121 5.13 2.81 -15.89
C GLU A 121 5.77 1.52 -15.41
N THR A 122 6.94 1.62 -14.77
CA THR A 122 7.65 0.46 -14.22
C THR A 122 6.78 -0.27 -13.20
N ILE A 123 6.23 0.44 -12.22
CA ILE A 123 5.38 -0.14 -11.17
C ILE A 123 4.10 -0.72 -11.77
N SER A 124 3.50 -0.06 -12.74
CA SER A 124 2.32 -0.58 -13.46
C SER A 124 2.60 -1.91 -14.16
N GLY A 125 3.81 -2.12 -14.67
CA GLY A 125 4.25 -3.38 -15.26
C GLY A 125 4.31 -4.54 -14.26
N TRP A 126 4.33 -4.26 -12.97
CA TRP A 126 4.39 -5.27 -11.91
C TRP A 126 3.03 -5.80 -11.46
N THR A 127 1.94 -5.33 -12.03
CA THR A 127 0.58 -5.82 -11.69
C THR A 127 0.42 -7.32 -11.86
N GLN A 128 1.22 -7.95 -12.72
CA GLN A 128 1.27 -9.41 -12.89
C GLN A 128 1.78 -10.17 -11.66
N TYR A 129 2.46 -9.49 -10.74
CA TYR A 129 3.02 -10.07 -9.51
C TYR A 129 2.10 -9.89 -8.30
N TYR A 130 0.96 -9.26 -8.47
CA TYR A 130 0.02 -9.04 -7.39
C TYR A 130 -0.60 -10.35 -6.91
N SER A 131 -0.63 -10.52 -5.60
CA SER A 131 -1.24 -11.66 -4.94
C SER A 131 -2.25 -11.20 -3.90
N PRO A 132 -3.51 -11.69 -3.96
CA PRO A 132 -4.55 -11.31 -3.02
C PRO A 132 -4.52 -12.08 -1.70
N TYR A 133 -3.54 -12.94 -1.50
CA TYR A 133 -3.58 -13.98 -0.48
C TYR A 133 -3.99 -13.50 0.90
N TYR A 134 -3.34 -12.49 1.42
CA TYR A 134 -3.55 -12.12 2.80
C TYR A 134 -4.92 -11.45 3.03
N ASN A 135 -5.46 -10.77 2.04
CA ASN A 135 -6.77 -10.11 2.13
C ASN A 135 -7.95 -11.09 2.17
N THR A 136 -7.74 -12.32 1.75
CA THR A 136 -8.78 -13.35 1.60
C THR A 136 -8.67 -14.47 2.64
N ILE A 137 -7.67 -14.40 3.52
CA ILE A 137 -7.48 -15.38 4.59
C ILE A 137 -8.44 -15.08 5.74
N ASP A 138 -9.16 -16.10 6.20
CA ASP A 138 -9.98 -15.99 7.40
C ASP A 138 -9.10 -15.60 8.60
N GLY A 139 -9.62 -14.73 9.46
CA GLY A 139 -8.85 -14.22 10.61
C GLY A 139 -7.77 -13.18 10.27
N PHE A 140 -7.64 -12.72 9.01
CA PHE A 140 -6.62 -11.74 8.63
C PHE A 140 -6.65 -10.47 9.50
N ALA A 141 -7.82 -9.93 9.79
CA ALA A 141 -7.96 -8.72 10.59
C ALA A 141 -7.43 -8.93 12.02
N GLU A 142 -7.67 -10.09 12.60
CA GLU A 142 -7.20 -10.47 13.92
C GLU A 142 -5.69 -10.72 13.94
N MET A 143 -5.20 -11.49 13.00
CA MET A 143 -3.76 -11.69 12.79
C MET A 143 -3.01 -10.35 12.70
N ARG A 144 -3.58 -9.37 11.99
CA ARG A 144 -2.99 -8.05 11.86
C ARG A 144 -2.90 -7.30 13.19
N THR A 145 -3.85 -7.51 14.12
CA THR A 145 -3.78 -6.91 15.46
C THR A 145 -2.67 -7.51 16.33
N LEU A 146 -2.25 -8.73 16.06
CA LEU A 146 -1.15 -9.41 16.74
C LEU A 146 0.22 -9.01 16.19
N TRP A 147 0.30 -8.68 14.90
CA TRP A 147 1.55 -8.41 14.19
C TRP A 147 2.32 -7.21 14.74
N PHE A 148 1.67 -6.07 14.90
CA PHE A 148 2.33 -4.86 15.35
C PHE A 148 2.86 -4.93 16.79
N PRO A 149 2.11 -5.44 17.77
CA PRO A 149 2.63 -5.66 19.13
C PRO A 149 3.83 -6.60 19.17
N MET A 150 3.82 -7.65 18.35
CA MET A 150 4.95 -8.59 18.24
C MET A 150 6.20 -7.87 17.74
N LEU A 151 6.11 -7.09 16.65
CA LEU A 151 7.24 -6.30 16.15
C LEU A 151 7.72 -5.28 17.17
N GLN A 152 6.82 -4.64 17.90
CA GLN A 152 7.15 -3.67 18.95
C GLN A 152 7.95 -4.31 20.07
N SER A 153 7.51 -5.49 20.56
CA SER A 153 8.17 -6.23 21.63
C SER A 153 9.62 -6.60 21.25
N VAL A 154 9.81 -7.09 20.02
CA VAL A 154 11.15 -7.40 19.50
C VAL A 154 12.00 -6.15 19.33
N SER A 155 11.42 -5.06 18.83
CA SER A 155 12.16 -3.81 18.61
C SER A 155 12.60 -3.15 19.90
N ASN A 156 11.81 -3.28 20.96
CA ASN A 156 12.15 -2.78 22.29
C ASN A 156 13.17 -3.68 23.02
N GLY A 157 13.38 -4.91 22.56
CA GLY A 157 14.22 -5.90 23.22
C GLY A 157 13.53 -6.64 24.35
N ASP A 158 12.20 -6.53 24.45
CA ASP A 158 11.39 -7.20 25.47
C ASP A 158 11.32 -8.71 25.22
N GLU A 159 11.40 -9.12 23.95
CA GLU A 159 11.29 -10.50 23.53
C GLU A 159 12.28 -10.84 22.42
N GLN A 160 12.77 -12.08 22.40
CA GLN A 160 13.64 -12.56 21.34
C GLN A 160 12.81 -12.87 20.08
N PRO A 161 13.31 -12.56 18.85
CA PRO A 161 12.55 -12.72 17.61
C PRO A 161 11.92 -14.10 17.41
N ALA A 162 12.66 -15.17 17.74
CA ALA A 162 12.17 -16.55 17.57
C ALA A 162 11.00 -16.87 18.53
N ALA A 163 11.04 -16.37 19.76
CA ALA A 163 9.97 -16.56 20.75
C ALA A 163 8.73 -15.75 20.35
N ALA A 164 8.94 -14.49 19.95
CA ALA A 164 7.87 -13.61 19.48
C ALA A 164 7.14 -14.19 18.27
N LEU A 165 7.87 -14.68 17.27
CA LEU A 165 7.29 -15.33 16.09
C LEU A 165 6.52 -16.61 16.43
N LYS A 166 7.03 -17.40 17.36
CA LYS A 166 6.34 -18.62 17.83
C LYS A 166 4.99 -18.24 18.45
N THR A 167 5.00 -17.33 19.42
CA THR A 167 3.79 -16.84 20.09
C THR A 167 2.78 -16.23 19.09
N PHE A 168 3.28 -15.44 18.14
CA PHE A 168 2.46 -14.89 17.08
C PHE A 168 1.78 -15.99 16.24
N THR A 169 2.56 -17.00 15.81
CA THR A 169 2.04 -18.10 14.99
C THR A 169 0.98 -18.91 15.72
N GLU A 170 1.20 -19.20 17.01
CA GLU A 170 0.25 -19.92 17.85
C GLU A 170 -1.08 -19.17 17.92
N LYS A 171 -1.04 -17.88 18.29
CA LYS A 171 -2.25 -17.04 18.41
C LYS A 171 -2.95 -16.74 17.08
N ALA A 172 -2.21 -16.66 15.99
CA ALA A 172 -2.80 -16.41 14.66
C ALA A 172 -3.53 -17.63 14.08
N ASN A 173 -3.32 -18.82 14.65
CA ASN A 173 -3.97 -20.06 14.23
C ASN A 173 -5.09 -20.53 15.22
N GLU A 174 -5.36 -19.77 16.28
CA GLU A 174 -6.50 -19.99 17.17
C GLU A 174 -7.80 -19.46 16.55
#